data_6f6ee5051afe4a00303ba222819be9ad
#
_entry.id   6f6ee5051afe4a00303ba222819be9ad
#
_cell.length_a   1.000
_cell.length_b   1.000
_cell.length_c   1.000
_cell.angle_alpha   90.00
_cell.angle_beta   90.00
_cell.angle_gamma   90.00
#
_symmetry.space_group_name_H-M   'P 1'
#
loop_
_entity.id
_entity.type
_entity.pdbx_description
1 polymer ?
#
loop_
_entity_poly.entity_id
_entity_poly.type
_entity_poly.pdbx_seq_one_letter_code
_entity_poly.pdbx_strand_id
1 'polypeptide(L)'
;MAENTTADEAPAKKGKLKLIILLVVIVVLAVALSIAGTLWFLGGGIPGMGSDDNGSEEPEFVASTYVDLDDALVTTVRTDGRQRYAQVYVSFEAKNPEALEAIELHMPLLRSELTTVLSNAGFTELQRPEGRAELAGTMTERVNQVLEQEQEPVIEAVLFRNFVVQ
;
A
#
# COMPACT_ATOMS: atom_id res chain seq x y z
N MET A 1 20.91 -93.33 -28.45
CA MET A 1 20.34 -93.31 -27.10
C MET A 1 20.34 -91.88 -26.69
N ALA A 2 19.22 -91.23 -26.84
CA ALA A 2 18.21 -90.90 -25.84
C ALA A 2 18.83 -90.14 -24.66
N GLU A 3 18.48 -88.95 -24.39
CA GLU A 3 17.33 -88.67 -23.59
C GLU A 3 17.00 -87.16 -23.60
N ASN A 4 15.75 -86.90 -23.79
CA ASN A 4 15.11 -85.64 -23.77
C ASN A 4 14.84 -85.20 -22.34
N THR A 5 15.17 -84.01 -21.92
CA THR A 5 14.63 -83.47 -20.67
C THR A 5 14.05 -82.10 -20.93
N THR A 6 12.76 -82.13 -20.99
CA THR A 6 11.87 -80.95 -21.02
C THR A 6 12.07 -80.07 -19.78
N ALA A 7 12.39 -78.82 -19.97
CA ALA A 7 12.36 -77.82 -18.94
C ALA A 7 10.94 -77.28 -18.80
N ASP A 8 10.41 -77.42 -17.60
CA ASP A 8 9.15 -76.99 -17.11
C ASP A 8 9.10 -75.45 -17.06
N GLU A 9 8.25 -74.83 -17.89
CA GLU A 9 7.97 -73.43 -17.86
C GLU A 9 7.00 -73.10 -16.72
N ALA A 10 7.47 -72.48 -15.68
CA ALA A 10 6.69 -71.95 -14.60
C ALA A 10 5.82 -70.77 -15.09
N PRO A 11 4.52 -70.70 -14.74
CA PRO A 11 3.60 -69.66 -15.25
C PRO A 11 3.98 -68.29 -14.71
N ALA A 12 4.22 -67.40 -15.64
CA ALA A 12 4.58 -66.00 -15.36
C ALA A 12 3.60 -65.30 -14.43
N LYS A 13 4.11 -64.69 -13.38
CA LYS A 13 3.42 -63.86 -12.38
C LYS A 13 2.87 -62.52 -12.96
N LYS A 14 2.12 -62.58 -14.08
CA LYS A 14 1.56 -61.38 -14.75
C LYS A 14 0.47 -60.65 -13.93
N GLY A 15 -0.16 -61.35 -12.95
CA GLY A 15 -1.17 -60.75 -12.07
C GLY A 15 -0.56 -59.82 -11.00
N LYS A 16 0.57 -60.19 -10.40
CA LYS A 16 1.19 -59.41 -9.32
C LYS A 16 1.83 -58.13 -9.86
N LEU A 17 2.39 -58.16 -11.07
CA LEU A 17 2.98 -56.98 -11.70
C LEU A 17 1.93 -55.93 -12.01
N LYS A 18 0.78 -56.34 -12.54
CA LYS A 18 -0.37 -55.40 -12.78
C LYS A 18 -0.89 -54.81 -11.49
N LEU A 19 -0.97 -55.58 -10.41
CA LEU A 19 -1.41 -55.11 -9.11
C LEU A 19 -0.39 -54.15 -8.47
N ILE A 20 0.92 -54.39 -8.63
CA ILE A 20 1.97 -53.47 -8.17
C ILE A 20 1.92 -52.15 -8.97
N ILE A 21 1.77 -52.22 -10.30
CA ILE A 21 1.63 -51.03 -11.14
C ILE A 21 0.38 -50.22 -10.76
N LEU A 22 -0.76 -50.90 -10.55
CA LEU A 22 -1.99 -50.24 -10.10
C LEU A 22 -1.81 -49.52 -8.75
N LEU A 23 -1.13 -50.17 -7.80
CA LEU A 23 -0.85 -49.63 -6.48
C LEU A 23 0.06 -48.38 -6.55
N VAL A 24 1.11 -48.43 -7.38
CA VAL A 24 2.00 -47.28 -7.62
C VAL A 24 1.24 -46.14 -8.24
N VAL A 25 0.35 -46.38 -9.22
CA VAL A 25 -0.47 -45.32 -9.85
C VAL A 25 -1.41 -44.67 -8.82
N ILE A 26 -2.03 -45.48 -7.94
CA ILE A 26 -2.91 -44.93 -6.88
C ILE A 26 -2.13 -44.04 -5.91
N VAL A 27 -0.93 -44.45 -5.49
CA VAL A 27 -0.06 -43.68 -4.58
C VAL A 27 0.37 -42.35 -5.25
N VAL A 28 0.79 -42.39 -6.50
CA VAL A 28 1.17 -41.18 -7.25
C VAL A 28 -0.01 -40.23 -7.39
N LEU A 29 -1.21 -40.74 -7.66
CA LEU A 29 -2.44 -39.96 -7.78
C LEU A 29 -2.83 -39.32 -6.44
N ALA A 30 -2.69 -40.06 -5.33
CA ALA A 30 -2.95 -39.54 -3.99
C ALA A 30 -1.98 -38.43 -3.59
N VAL A 31 -0.68 -38.57 -3.93
CA VAL A 31 0.33 -37.52 -3.69
C VAL A 31 0.04 -36.28 -4.54
N ALA A 32 -0.30 -36.47 -5.81
CA ALA A 32 -0.65 -35.35 -6.70
C ALA A 32 -1.89 -34.57 -6.20
N LEU A 33 -2.93 -35.27 -5.75
CA LEU A 33 -4.12 -34.67 -5.16
C LEU A 33 -3.83 -33.95 -3.84
N SER A 34 -2.92 -34.51 -3.02
CA SER A 34 -2.50 -33.86 -1.77
C SER A 34 -1.77 -32.55 -2.03
N ILE A 35 -0.85 -32.53 -3.01
CA ILE A 35 -0.12 -31.31 -3.38
C ILE A 35 -1.08 -30.28 -3.98
N ALA A 36 -1.97 -30.68 -4.89
CA ALA A 36 -2.95 -29.79 -5.48
C ALA A 36 -3.92 -29.22 -4.44
N GLY A 37 -4.39 -30.04 -3.50
CA GLY A 37 -5.25 -29.60 -2.39
C GLY A 37 -4.55 -28.64 -1.44
N THR A 38 -3.26 -28.87 -1.13
CA THR A 38 -2.49 -27.99 -0.28
C THR A 38 -2.25 -26.62 -0.95
N LEU A 39 -1.91 -26.63 -2.23
CA LEU A 39 -1.71 -25.39 -3.00
C LEU A 39 -3.03 -24.61 -3.16
N TRP A 40 -4.15 -25.32 -3.35
CA TRP A 40 -5.46 -24.70 -3.42
C TRP A 40 -5.88 -24.08 -2.07
N PHE A 41 -5.59 -24.78 -0.98
CA PHE A 41 -5.95 -24.30 0.37
C PHE A 41 -5.07 -23.12 0.83
N LEU A 42 -3.79 -23.07 0.42
CA LEU A 42 -2.87 -21.96 0.75
C LEU A 42 -2.96 -20.76 -0.25
N GLY A 43 -3.92 -20.78 -1.20
CA GLY A 43 -4.10 -19.67 -2.15
C GLY A 43 -3.11 -19.64 -3.31
N GLY A 44 -2.30 -20.70 -3.48
CA GLY A 44 -1.39 -20.83 -4.61
C GLY A 44 -2.05 -21.51 -5.80
N GLY A 45 -2.39 -20.77 -6.87
CA GLY A 45 -2.88 -21.32 -8.14
C GLY A 45 -1.87 -22.30 -8.76
N ILE A 46 -2.37 -23.31 -9.49
CA ILE A 46 -1.56 -24.31 -10.19
C ILE A 46 -0.75 -23.63 -11.30
N PRO A 47 0.60 -23.72 -11.31
CA PRO A 47 1.37 -23.16 -12.42
C PRO A 47 1.06 -23.94 -13.73
N GLY A 48 0.40 -23.28 -14.68
CA GLY A 48 0.19 -23.83 -16.01
C GLY A 48 -1.26 -23.96 -16.50
N MET A 49 -2.26 -23.59 -15.71
CA MET A 49 -3.65 -23.54 -16.16
C MET A 49 -4.08 -22.08 -16.13
N GLY A 50 -4.40 -21.51 -17.30
CA GLY A 50 -4.64 -20.09 -17.56
C GLY A 50 -5.38 -19.37 -16.45
N SER A 51 -4.69 -18.38 -15.90
CA SER A 51 -5.25 -17.46 -14.93
C SER A 51 -6.14 -16.48 -15.67
N ASP A 52 -7.46 -16.59 -15.51
CA ASP A 52 -8.29 -15.41 -15.58
C ASP A 52 -7.89 -14.53 -14.39
N ASP A 53 -7.11 -13.51 -14.71
CA ASP A 53 -6.62 -12.50 -13.81
C ASP A 53 -7.80 -11.63 -13.30
N ASN A 54 -8.50 -12.14 -12.29
CA ASN A 54 -9.22 -11.32 -11.33
C ASN A 54 -8.33 -11.23 -10.09
N GLY A 55 -7.18 -10.61 -10.27
CA GLY A 55 -6.33 -10.18 -9.18
C GLY A 55 -7.12 -9.21 -8.31
N SER A 56 -7.60 -9.69 -7.17
CA SER A 56 -7.69 -8.84 -6.00
C SER A 56 -6.24 -8.47 -5.69
N GLU A 57 -5.75 -7.38 -6.29
CA GLU A 57 -4.56 -6.70 -5.80
C GLU A 57 -4.91 -6.32 -4.35
N GLU A 58 -4.43 -7.11 -3.39
CA GLU A 58 -4.25 -6.55 -2.04
C GLU A 58 -3.46 -5.26 -2.27
N PRO A 59 -3.97 -4.10 -1.83
CA PRO A 59 -3.30 -2.83 -2.08
C PRO A 59 -1.87 -2.95 -1.55
N GLU A 60 -0.90 -2.93 -2.45
CA GLU A 60 0.51 -2.95 -2.09
C GLU A 60 0.73 -1.79 -1.13
N PHE A 61 1.19 -2.08 0.08
CA PHE A 61 1.45 -1.06 1.08
C PHE A 61 2.57 -0.15 0.59
N VAL A 62 2.21 1.02 0.07
CA VAL A 62 3.15 2.09 -0.27
C VAL A 62 3.35 2.95 0.97
N ALA A 63 4.57 2.95 1.48
CA ALA A 63 4.92 3.79 2.63
C ALA A 63 4.84 5.28 2.25
N SER A 64 4.26 6.09 3.14
CA SER A 64 4.26 7.54 2.98
C SER A 64 5.67 8.11 3.13
N THR A 65 5.97 9.12 2.34
CA THR A 65 7.19 9.92 2.43
C THR A 65 6.82 11.36 2.79
N TYR A 66 7.75 12.11 3.35
CA TYR A 66 7.48 13.44 3.90
C TYR A 66 8.50 14.46 3.39
N VAL A 67 8.01 15.67 3.09
CA VAL A 67 8.82 16.86 2.85
C VAL A 67 8.43 17.93 3.85
N ASP A 68 9.41 18.54 4.47
CA ASP A 68 9.22 19.59 5.48
C ASP A 68 9.24 20.99 4.85
N LEU A 69 8.40 21.88 5.35
CA LEU A 69 8.57 23.30 5.11
C LEU A 69 9.72 23.79 5.99
N ASP A 70 10.81 24.29 5.40
CA ASP A 70 12.05 24.64 6.10
C ASP A 70 11.83 25.63 7.26
N ASP A 71 11.05 26.68 7.01
CA ASP A 71 10.75 27.68 8.01
C ASP A 71 9.30 27.58 8.50
N ALA A 72 9.07 27.95 9.76
CA ALA A 72 7.72 28.07 10.29
C ALA A 72 6.89 29.09 9.52
N LEU A 73 5.60 28.80 9.38
CA LEU A 73 4.59 29.80 9.03
C LEU A 73 4.32 30.66 10.27
N VAL A 74 4.55 31.96 10.16
CA VAL A 74 4.27 32.91 11.25
C VAL A 74 3.31 33.99 10.74
N THR A 75 2.17 34.12 11.38
CA THR A 75 1.18 35.12 11.00
C THR A 75 0.31 35.53 12.20
N THR A 76 -0.44 36.59 12.05
CA THR A 76 -1.50 36.94 12.98
C THR A 76 -2.78 36.17 12.65
N VAL A 77 -3.48 35.72 13.69
CA VAL A 77 -4.73 34.97 13.56
C VAL A 77 -5.93 35.82 13.99
N ARG A 78 -7.10 35.47 13.50
CA ARG A 78 -8.34 36.20 13.78
C ARG A 78 -8.73 36.05 15.25
N THR A 79 -9.04 37.18 15.87
CA THR A 79 -9.48 37.26 17.27
C THR A 79 -10.28 38.54 17.51
N ASP A 80 -11.12 38.52 18.53
CA ASP A 80 -11.87 39.70 19.02
C ASP A 80 -11.02 40.43 20.05
N GLY A 81 -10.30 41.46 19.63
CA GLY A 81 -9.54 42.30 20.57
C GLY A 81 -8.04 42.40 20.30
N ARG A 82 -7.22 41.73 21.10
CA ARG A 82 -5.76 41.81 20.99
C ARG A 82 -5.25 40.97 19.83
N GLN A 83 -4.23 41.45 19.15
CA GLN A 83 -3.54 40.72 18.11
C GLN A 83 -2.89 39.46 18.70
N ARG A 84 -3.06 38.34 18.05
CA ARG A 84 -2.52 37.01 18.41
C ARG A 84 -1.68 36.48 17.26
N TYR A 85 -0.68 35.69 17.60
CA TYR A 85 0.24 35.09 16.63
C TYR A 85 0.11 33.59 16.64
N ALA A 86 0.21 32.99 15.46
CA ALA A 86 0.39 31.56 15.28
C ALA A 86 1.75 31.32 14.62
N GLN A 87 2.46 30.32 15.13
CA GLN A 87 3.69 29.79 14.55
C GLN A 87 3.51 28.28 14.36
N VAL A 88 3.63 27.82 13.11
CA VAL A 88 3.33 26.45 12.74
C VAL A 88 4.46 25.90 11.86
N TYR A 89 4.98 24.73 12.23
CA TYR A 89 5.92 23.96 11.41
C TYR A 89 5.11 22.89 10.65
N VAL A 90 5.24 22.89 9.34
CA VAL A 90 4.44 22.06 8.42
C VAL A 90 5.31 20.98 7.78
N SER A 91 4.75 19.80 7.62
CA SER A 91 5.24 18.72 6.77
C SER A 91 4.14 18.34 5.77
N PHE A 92 4.55 17.93 4.58
CA PHE A 92 3.67 17.39 3.55
C PHE A 92 3.88 15.89 3.46
N GLU A 93 2.79 15.13 3.44
CA GLU A 93 2.79 13.67 3.32
C GLU A 93 2.31 13.27 1.93
N ALA A 94 3.08 12.43 1.23
CA ALA A 94 2.66 11.83 -0.01
C ALA A 94 3.18 10.40 -0.17
N LYS A 95 2.43 9.57 -0.89
CA LYS A 95 2.86 8.24 -1.35
C LYS A 95 3.54 8.31 -2.69
N ASN A 96 3.14 9.29 -3.53
CA ASN A 96 3.79 9.54 -4.80
C ASN A 96 4.98 10.49 -4.61
N PRO A 97 6.23 10.07 -4.92
CA PRO A 97 7.40 10.95 -4.82
C PRO A 97 7.30 12.19 -5.70
N GLU A 98 6.67 12.10 -6.88
CA GLU A 98 6.49 13.22 -7.80
C GLU A 98 5.68 14.35 -7.16
N ALA A 99 4.70 14.03 -6.29
CA ALA A 99 3.95 15.02 -5.56
C ALA A 99 4.84 15.84 -4.59
N LEU A 100 5.85 15.19 -3.99
CA LEU A 100 6.80 15.88 -3.11
C LEU A 100 7.78 16.75 -3.89
N GLU A 101 8.22 16.33 -5.07
CA GLU A 101 9.03 17.15 -5.97
C GLU A 101 8.24 18.39 -6.42
N ALA A 102 6.94 18.23 -6.72
CA ALA A 102 6.05 19.35 -7.04
C ALA A 102 5.87 20.32 -5.87
N ILE A 103 5.79 19.82 -4.62
CA ILE A 103 5.78 20.66 -3.42
C ILE A 103 7.04 21.53 -3.36
N GLU A 104 8.22 20.96 -3.58
CA GLU A 104 9.48 21.71 -3.56
C GLU A 104 9.53 22.76 -4.68
N LEU A 105 9.08 22.41 -5.87
CA LEU A 105 9.05 23.32 -7.03
C LEU A 105 8.13 24.53 -6.77
N HIS A 106 6.95 24.29 -6.21
CA HIS A 106 5.93 25.33 -5.97
C HIS A 106 5.98 25.90 -4.54
N MET A 107 7.03 25.62 -3.76
CA MET A 107 7.15 26.00 -2.35
C MET A 107 6.84 27.47 -2.04
N PRO A 108 7.30 28.47 -2.82
CA PRO A 108 6.96 29.86 -2.55
C PRO A 108 5.46 30.17 -2.65
N LEU A 109 4.76 29.58 -3.64
CA LEU A 109 3.34 29.75 -3.83
C LEU A 109 2.57 29.05 -2.70
N LEU A 110 2.91 27.80 -2.40
CA LEU A 110 2.29 27.01 -1.33
C LEU A 110 2.45 27.70 0.03
N ARG A 111 3.63 28.24 0.32
CA ARG A 111 3.86 29.01 1.56
C ARG A 111 2.94 30.23 1.68
N SER A 112 2.74 30.95 0.59
CA SER A 112 1.81 32.11 0.55
C SER A 112 0.37 31.71 0.83
N GLU A 113 -0.07 30.63 0.18
CA GLU A 113 -1.43 30.11 0.34
C GLU A 113 -1.67 29.57 1.75
N LEU A 114 -0.75 28.78 2.28
CA LEU A 114 -0.83 28.26 3.65
C LEU A 114 -0.81 29.36 4.70
N THR A 115 0.00 30.41 4.49
CA THR A 115 -0.02 31.60 5.37
C THR A 115 -1.38 32.29 5.34
N THR A 116 -2.00 32.39 4.18
CA THR A 116 -3.34 32.95 4.02
C THR A 116 -4.39 32.12 4.75
N VAL A 117 -4.37 30.80 4.58
CA VAL A 117 -5.27 29.87 5.30
C VAL A 117 -5.10 30.03 6.82
N LEU A 118 -3.85 30.03 7.32
CA LEU A 118 -3.54 30.19 8.74
C LEU A 118 -4.05 31.54 9.29
N SER A 119 -3.88 32.63 8.55
CA SER A 119 -4.30 33.98 8.97
C SER A 119 -5.82 34.13 9.11
N ASN A 120 -6.57 33.32 8.37
CA ASN A 120 -8.03 33.30 8.42
C ASN A 120 -8.59 32.41 9.54
N ALA A 121 -7.77 31.60 10.19
CA ALA A 121 -8.19 30.75 11.27
C ALA A 121 -8.47 31.53 12.57
N GLY A 122 -9.48 31.10 13.32
CA GLY A 122 -9.88 31.71 14.59
C GLY A 122 -8.95 31.27 15.73
N PHE A 123 -8.45 32.23 16.52
CA PHE A 123 -7.59 31.94 17.68
C PHE A 123 -8.20 30.89 18.62
N THR A 124 -9.48 31.02 18.98
CA THR A 124 -10.17 30.11 19.88
C THR A 124 -10.30 28.69 19.31
N GLU A 125 -10.45 28.58 18.01
CA GLU A 125 -10.51 27.28 17.30
C GLU A 125 -9.15 26.59 17.33
N LEU A 126 -8.07 27.33 17.10
CA LEU A 126 -6.71 26.82 17.10
C LEU A 126 -6.20 26.34 18.47
N GLN A 127 -6.85 26.73 19.56
CA GLN A 127 -6.56 26.23 20.89
C GLN A 127 -7.08 24.79 21.11
N ARG A 128 -8.05 24.34 20.30
CA ARG A 128 -8.64 23.01 20.42
C ARG A 128 -7.98 22.04 19.43
N PRO A 129 -7.82 20.76 19.82
CA PRO A 129 -7.28 19.74 18.91
C PRO A 129 -8.08 19.60 17.62
N GLU A 130 -9.40 19.66 17.70
CA GLU A 130 -10.33 19.54 16.57
C GLU A 130 -10.13 20.66 15.57
N GLY A 131 -9.99 21.92 16.04
CA GLY A 131 -9.75 23.08 15.17
C GLY A 131 -8.38 23.02 14.47
N ARG A 132 -7.37 22.41 15.10
CA ARG A 132 -6.08 22.16 14.43
C ARG A 132 -6.19 21.08 13.37
N ALA A 133 -6.96 20.02 13.61
CA ALA A 133 -7.23 18.97 12.62
C ALA A 133 -8.00 19.54 11.41
N GLU A 134 -9.02 20.39 11.66
CA GLU A 134 -9.77 21.09 10.62
C GLU A 134 -8.86 22.01 9.80
N LEU A 135 -7.98 22.76 10.46
CA LEU A 135 -6.99 23.61 9.78
C LEU A 135 -6.06 22.77 8.89
N ALA A 136 -5.56 21.63 9.39
CA ALA A 136 -4.73 20.73 8.59
C ALA A 136 -5.46 20.21 7.35
N GLY A 137 -6.72 19.83 7.49
CA GLY A 137 -7.59 19.44 6.37
C GLY A 137 -7.75 20.57 5.34
N THR A 138 -8.08 21.78 5.79
CA THR A 138 -8.22 22.95 4.93
C THR A 138 -6.90 23.30 4.21
N MET A 139 -5.76 23.15 4.89
CA MET A 139 -4.45 23.34 4.28
C MET A 139 -4.15 22.28 3.23
N THR A 140 -4.51 21.01 3.48
CA THR A 140 -4.37 19.91 2.51
C THR A 140 -5.19 20.20 1.25
N GLU A 141 -6.46 20.56 1.41
CA GLU A 141 -7.35 20.92 0.29
C GLU A 141 -6.76 22.08 -0.53
N ARG A 142 -6.22 23.10 0.16
CA ARG A 142 -5.64 24.25 -0.53
C ARG A 142 -4.36 23.90 -1.31
N VAL A 143 -3.50 23.07 -0.73
CA VAL A 143 -2.29 22.57 -1.41
C VAL A 143 -2.69 21.76 -2.65
N ASN A 144 -3.61 20.81 -2.50
CA ASN A 144 -4.06 19.98 -3.61
C ASN A 144 -4.72 20.80 -4.72
N GLN A 145 -5.49 21.84 -4.36
CA GLN A 145 -6.06 22.75 -5.34
C GLN A 145 -4.98 23.50 -6.15
N VAL A 146 -3.89 23.91 -5.53
CA VAL A 146 -2.75 24.54 -6.22
C VAL A 146 -2.06 23.53 -7.14
N LEU A 147 -1.76 22.32 -6.63
CA LEU A 147 -1.10 21.28 -7.41
C LEU A 147 -1.94 20.88 -8.63
N GLU A 148 -3.25 20.72 -8.48
CA GLU A 148 -4.16 20.42 -9.59
C GLU A 148 -4.18 21.54 -10.66
N GLN A 149 -4.10 22.82 -10.26
CA GLN A 149 -4.01 23.94 -11.19
C GLN A 149 -2.70 23.93 -12.00
N GLU A 150 -1.63 23.48 -11.40
CA GLU A 150 -0.31 23.31 -12.03
C GLU A 150 -0.17 21.97 -12.77
N GLN A 151 -1.21 21.11 -12.75
CA GLN A 151 -1.26 19.76 -13.34
C GLN A 151 -0.27 18.78 -12.69
N GLU A 152 -0.01 18.97 -11.40
CA GLU A 152 0.87 18.15 -10.60
C GLU A 152 0.10 17.11 -9.75
N PRO A 153 0.74 16.02 -9.32
CA PRO A 153 0.14 15.04 -8.44
C PRO A 153 -0.20 15.64 -7.08
N VAL A 154 -1.31 15.18 -6.47
CA VAL A 154 -1.79 15.62 -5.16
C VAL A 154 -1.08 14.91 -4.01
N ILE A 155 -1.11 15.53 -2.82
CA ILE A 155 -0.60 14.97 -1.57
C ILE A 155 -1.72 14.33 -0.74
N GLU A 156 -1.36 13.46 0.22
CA GLU A 156 -2.28 12.85 1.17
C GLU A 156 -2.67 13.81 2.29
N ALA A 157 -1.71 14.49 2.89
CA ALA A 157 -1.98 15.34 4.05
C ALA A 157 -0.93 16.44 4.27
N VAL A 158 -1.39 17.50 4.90
CA VAL A 158 -0.56 18.49 5.60
C VAL A 158 -0.54 18.14 7.08
N LEU A 159 0.64 18.04 7.66
CA LEU A 159 0.87 17.67 9.06
C LEU A 159 1.56 18.82 9.82
N PHE A 160 1.20 19.00 11.10
CA PHE A 160 1.85 19.96 11.96
C PHE A 160 2.90 19.28 12.85
N ARG A 161 4.18 19.59 12.64
CA ARG A 161 5.28 19.11 13.50
C ARG A 161 5.33 19.86 14.82
N ASN A 162 5.02 21.14 14.79
CA ASN A 162 4.91 21.99 15.97
C ASN A 162 3.87 23.09 15.72
N PHE A 163 3.11 23.43 16.75
CA PHE A 163 2.00 24.37 16.68
C PHE A 163 1.94 25.24 17.95
N VAL A 164 2.23 26.52 17.80
CA VAL A 164 2.21 27.49 18.90
C VAL A 164 1.27 28.62 18.55
N VAL A 165 0.37 28.95 19.47
CA VAL A 165 -0.56 30.09 19.37
C VAL A 165 -0.48 30.90 20.66
N GLN A 166 -0.22 32.21 20.54
CA GLN A 166 -0.01 33.09 21.70
C GLN A 166 -0.56 34.51 21.48
#